data_c47aa03b6fccc389620972286177153a
#
_entry.id   c47aa03b6fccc389620972286177153a
#
_cell.length_a   1.000
_cell.length_b   1.000
_cell.length_c   1.000
_cell.angle_alpha   90.00
_cell.angle_beta   90.00
_cell.angle_gamma   90.00
#
_symmetry.space_group_name_H-M   'P 1'
#
loop_
_entity.id
_entity.type
_entity.pdbx_description
1 polymer ?
#
loop_
_entity_poly.entity_id
_entity_poly.type
_entity_poly.pdbx_seq_one_letter_code
_entity_poly.pdbx_strand_id
1 'polypeptide(L)'
;MLRECDYSQALLEQVNQAISDKTPLVIQGSNSKAFLGRPVTGQTLDVRCHRGIVNYDPTELVITARAGTPLVAIEAALESAGQMLPCEPPHYGEEATWGGMIWRGRVARGAVRSAILSSARASLPALENICVLVAK
;
A
#
# COMPACT_ATOMS: atom_id res chain seq x y z
N MET A 1 8.65 2.50 17.09
CA MET A 1 8.01 1.18 16.93
C MET A 1 6.66 1.38 16.28
N LEU A 2 6.49 0.88 15.07
CA LEU A 2 5.20 0.95 14.39
C LEU A 2 4.21 0.05 15.15
N ARG A 3 3.12 0.63 15.63
CA ARG A 3 2.01 -0.19 16.11
C ARG A 3 1.37 -0.90 14.91
N GLU A 4 1.49 -2.20 14.87
CA GLU A 4 0.70 -3.01 13.96
C GLU A 4 -0.77 -2.87 14.33
N CYS A 5 -1.59 -2.64 13.31
CA CYS A 5 -3.02 -2.46 13.53
C CYS A 5 -3.78 -3.09 12.37
N ASP A 6 -4.60 -4.06 12.69
CA ASP A 6 -5.50 -4.71 11.73
C ASP A 6 -6.88 -4.04 11.77
N TYR A 7 -7.21 -3.33 10.71
CA TYR A 7 -8.49 -2.63 10.53
C TYR A 7 -9.36 -3.27 9.44
N SER A 8 -9.03 -4.50 9.03
CA SER A 8 -9.73 -5.21 7.94
C SER A 8 -11.24 -5.22 8.14
N GLN A 9 -11.69 -5.56 9.33
CA GLN A 9 -13.12 -5.64 9.64
C GLN A 9 -13.81 -4.27 9.54
N ALA A 10 -13.22 -3.24 10.09
CA ALA A 10 -13.77 -1.88 10.04
C ALA A 10 -13.82 -1.33 8.60
N LEU A 11 -12.79 -1.61 7.81
CA LEU A 11 -12.77 -1.23 6.38
C LEU A 11 -13.84 -1.99 5.59
N LEU A 12 -14.01 -3.28 5.86
CA LEU A 12 -15.03 -4.09 5.22
C LEU A 12 -16.45 -3.58 5.53
N GLU A 13 -16.70 -3.23 6.79
CA GLU A 13 -17.99 -2.66 7.21
C GLU A 13 -18.28 -1.33 6.51
N GLN A 14 -17.29 -0.44 6.41
CA GLN A 14 -17.44 0.83 5.68
C GLN A 14 -17.74 0.61 4.21
N VAL A 15 -17.09 -0.33 3.55
CA VAL A 15 -17.33 -0.66 2.15
C VAL A 15 -18.73 -1.24 1.96
N ASN A 16 -19.15 -2.18 2.82
CA ASN A 16 -20.49 -2.76 2.75
C ASN A 16 -21.58 -1.72 2.98
N GLN A 17 -21.37 -0.79 3.91
CA GLN A 17 -22.28 0.31 4.14
C GLN A 17 -22.38 1.24 2.92
N ALA A 18 -21.25 1.58 2.31
CA ALA A 18 -21.23 2.41 1.11
C ALA A 18 -21.93 1.73 -0.09
N ILE A 19 -21.80 0.41 -0.22
CA ILE A 19 -22.53 -0.37 -1.22
C ILE A 19 -24.04 -0.28 -0.99
N SER A 20 -24.47 -0.46 0.26
CA SER A 20 -25.90 -0.38 0.63
C SER A 20 -26.48 1.00 0.37
N ASP A 21 -25.73 2.04 0.68
CA ASP A 21 -26.12 3.45 0.51
C ASP A 21 -25.90 3.96 -0.92
N LYS A 22 -25.27 3.14 -1.79
CA LYS A 22 -24.85 3.53 -3.16
C LYS A 22 -23.99 4.80 -3.15
N THR A 23 -23.16 4.95 -2.14
CA THR A 23 -22.25 6.10 -1.96
C THR A 23 -20.88 5.77 -2.54
N PRO A 24 -20.31 6.61 -3.41
CA PRO A 24 -18.95 6.41 -3.91
C PRO A 24 -17.93 6.61 -2.80
N LEU A 25 -16.88 5.80 -2.83
CA LEU A 25 -15.76 5.88 -1.88
C LEU A 25 -14.53 6.49 -2.54
N VAL A 26 -13.82 7.31 -1.77
CA VAL A 26 -12.48 7.81 -2.11
C VAL A 26 -11.48 7.13 -1.20
N ILE A 27 -10.71 6.20 -1.75
CA ILE A 27 -9.67 5.49 -0.99
C ILE A 27 -8.50 6.44 -0.78
N GLN A 28 -8.13 6.65 0.49
CA GLN A 28 -7.10 7.60 0.87
C GLN A 28 -6.11 6.98 1.85
N GLY A 29 -4.81 7.10 1.51
CA GLY A 29 -3.71 6.89 2.45
C GLY A 29 -3.33 8.21 3.12
N SER A 30 -2.04 8.57 3.09
CA SER A 30 -1.54 9.85 3.63
C SER A 30 -2.00 11.08 2.84
N ASN A 31 -2.68 10.90 1.73
CA ASN A 31 -3.11 11.96 0.82
C ASN A 31 -1.95 12.78 0.19
N SER A 32 -0.74 12.29 0.25
CA SER A 32 0.46 12.95 -0.29
C SER A 32 0.42 13.21 -1.80
N LYS A 33 -0.48 12.55 -2.51
CA LYS A 33 -0.66 12.63 -3.96
C LYS A 33 -2.02 13.22 -4.36
N ALA A 34 -2.69 13.94 -3.48
CA ALA A 34 -4.01 14.52 -3.72
C ALA A 34 -4.04 15.50 -4.92
N PHE A 35 -2.90 16.13 -5.22
CA PHE A 35 -2.74 17.05 -6.36
C PHE A 35 -2.70 16.33 -7.72
N LEU A 36 -2.63 15.00 -7.72
CA LEU A 36 -2.55 14.21 -8.93
C LEU A 36 -3.90 13.59 -9.28
N GLY A 37 -4.29 13.71 -10.53
CA GLY A 37 -5.53 13.15 -11.06
C GLY A 37 -6.69 14.14 -11.11
N ARG A 38 -7.87 13.60 -11.40
CA ARG A 38 -9.10 14.41 -11.45
C ARG A 38 -9.70 14.54 -10.06
N PRO A 39 -10.35 15.67 -9.75
CA PRO A 39 -11.13 15.77 -8.52
C PRO A 39 -12.21 14.69 -8.47
N VAL A 40 -12.30 14.01 -7.34
CA VAL A 40 -13.32 13.00 -7.09
C VAL A 40 -14.12 13.38 -5.84
N THR A 41 -15.41 13.09 -5.87
CA THR A 41 -16.31 13.33 -4.74
C THR A 41 -16.81 12.00 -4.21
N GLY A 42 -16.79 11.82 -2.90
CA GLY A 42 -17.24 10.60 -2.25
C GLY A 42 -16.91 10.60 -0.77
N GLN A 43 -17.35 9.56 -0.08
CA GLN A 43 -16.98 9.33 1.30
C GLN A 43 -15.52 8.83 1.36
N THR A 44 -14.72 9.41 2.24
CA THR A 44 -13.32 8.98 2.40
C THR A 44 -13.23 7.62 3.11
N LEU A 45 -12.54 6.69 2.49
CA LEU A 45 -12.10 5.44 3.09
C LEU A 45 -10.62 5.58 3.45
N ASP A 46 -10.34 5.88 4.73
CA ASP A 46 -8.98 6.08 5.23
C ASP A 46 -8.34 4.75 5.60
N VAL A 47 -7.28 4.38 4.90
CA VAL A 47 -6.56 3.12 5.11
C VAL A 47 -5.31 3.26 6.00
N ARG A 48 -4.99 4.45 6.49
CA ARG A 48 -3.75 4.70 7.27
C ARG A 48 -3.66 3.89 8.55
N CYS A 49 -4.79 3.58 9.17
CA CYS A 49 -4.84 2.79 10.39
C CYS A 49 -4.58 1.30 10.13
N HIS A 50 -4.83 0.82 8.91
CA HIS A 50 -4.58 -0.56 8.51
C HIS A 50 -3.12 -0.72 8.09
N ARG A 51 -2.24 -0.92 9.07
CA ARG A 51 -0.79 -0.90 8.88
C ARG A 51 -0.06 -1.99 9.65
N GLY A 52 1.12 -2.32 9.17
CA GLY A 52 2.04 -3.29 9.73
C GLY A 52 2.58 -4.24 8.67
N ILE A 53 3.76 -4.80 8.92
CA ILE A 53 4.35 -5.84 8.09
C ILE A 53 3.78 -7.17 8.57
N VAL A 54 3.03 -7.87 7.72
CA VAL A 54 2.38 -9.14 8.05
C VAL A 54 3.37 -10.29 8.00
N ASN A 55 4.20 -10.30 6.97
CA ASN A 55 5.23 -11.31 6.78
C ASN A 55 6.38 -10.74 5.96
N TYR A 56 7.58 -11.15 6.32
CA TYR A 56 8.78 -10.84 5.54
C TYR A 56 9.70 -12.05 5.53
N ASP A 57 9.97 -12.57 4.36
CA ASP A 57 10.93 -13.63 4.14
C ASP A 57 12.10 -13.13 3.27
N PRO A 58 13.23 -12.77 3.88
CA PRO A 58 14.39 -12.28 3.13
C PRO A 58 15.00 -13.34 2.20
N THR A 59 14.82 -14.63 2.49
CA THR A 59 15.34 -15.72 1.67
C THR A 59 14.58 -15.84 0.36
N GLU A 60 13.25 -15.76 0.44
CA GLU A 60 12.35 -15.81 -0.71
C GLU A 60 12.21 -14.45 -1.41
N LEU A 61 12.79 -13.39 -0.85
CA LEU A 61 12.69 -12.02 -1.38
C LEU A 61 11.25 -11.51 -1.43
N VAL A 62 10.44 -11.87 -0.45
CA VAL A 62 9.01 -11.53 -0.40
C VAL A 62 8.70 -10.77 0.87
N ILE A 63 8.02 -9.63 0.72
CA ILE A 63 7.45 -8.87 1.83
C ILE A 63 5.95 -8.68 1.62
N THR A 64 5.19 -8.89 2.68
CA THR A 64 3.74 -8.68 2.71
C THR A 64 3.41 -7.68 3.80
N ALA A 65 2.75 -6.60 3.44
CA ALA A 65 2.37 -5.56 4.38
C ALA A 65 0.97 -5.03 4.11
N ARG A 66 0.35 -4.45 5.13
CA ARG A 66 -0.96 -3.81 5.04
C ARG A 66 -0.86 -2.49 4.27
N ALA A 67 -1.93 -2.12 3.58
CA ALA A 67 -1.94 -0.98 2.64
C ALA A 67 -1.56 0.36 3.28
N GLY A 68 -1.90 0.58 4.53
CA GLY A 68 -1.59 1.81 5.27
C GLY A 68 -0.17 1.87 5.84
N THR A 69 0.66 0.86 5.64
CA THR A 69 2.03 0.83 6.16
C THR A 69 2.86 1.94 5.53
N PRO A 70 3.56 2.78 6.32
CA PRO A 70 4.46 3.78 5.78
C PRO A 70 5.59 3.13 4.98
N LEU A 71 5.94 3.72 3.83
CA LEU A 71 7.04 3.23 3.00
C LEU A 71 8.38 3.19 3.76
N VAL A 72 8.64 4.17 4.60
CA VAL A 72 9.86 4.23 5.42
C VAL A 72 10.02 3.00 6.33
N ALA A 73 8.92 2.43 6.80
CA ALA A 73 8.95 1.21 7.60
C ALA A 73 9.30 -0.03 6.76
N ILE A 74 8.79 -0.10 5.55
CA ILE A 74 9.12 -1.16 4.59
C ILE A 74 10.60 -1.08 4.22
N GLU A 75 11.08 0.10 3.86
CA GLU A 75 12.49 0.33 3.50
C GLU A 75 13.44 -0.01 4.65
N ALA A 76 13.13 0.40 5.88
CA ALA A 76 13.93 0.06 7.06
C ALA A 76 13.99 -1.46 7.31
N ALA A 77 12.89 -2.18 7.12
CA ALA A 77 12.86 -3.62 7.24
C ALA A 77 13.72 -4.31 6.17
N LEU A 78 13.67 -3.83 4.93
CA LEU A 78 14.47 -4.35 3.82
C LEU A 78 15.96 -4.05 4.03
N GLU A 79 16.30 -2.84 4.43
CA GLU A 79 17.68 -2.40 4.69
C GLU A 79 18.35 -3.27 5.76
N SER A 80 17.62 -3.65 6.81
CA SER A 80 18.12 -4.53 7.86
C SER A 80 18.56 -5.90 7.36
N ALA A 81 18.03 -6.34 6.22
CA ALA A 81 18.37 -7.60 5.54
C ALA A 81 19.27 -7.39 4.30
N GLY A 82 19.78 -6.18 4.08
CA GLY A 82 20.57 -5.84 2.89
C GLY A 82 19.80 -5.91 1.58
N GLN A 83 18.50 -5.64 1.64
CA GLN A 83 17.59 -5.69 0.50
C GLN A 83 16.98 -4.31 0.22
N MET A 84 16.40 -4.14 -0.95
CA MET A 84 15.77 -2.90 -1.37
C MET A 84 14.51 -3.14 -2.21
N LEU A 85 13.68 -2.13 -2.34
CA LEU A 85 12.59 -2.17 -3.30
C LEU A 85 13.14 -2.14 -4.73
N PRO A 86 12.58 -2.93 -5.67
CA PRO A 86 13.01 -2.95 -7.07
C PRO A 86 12.57 -1.71 -7.86
N CYS A 87 11.93 -0.77 -7.20
CA CYS A 87 11.47 0.50 -7.76
C CYS A 87 11.83 1.65 -6.83
N GLU A 88 11.93 2.84 -7.39
CA GLU A 88 12.11 4.07 -6.62
C GLU A 88 10.73 4.72 -6.44
N PRO A 89 10.07 4.52 -5.29
CA PRO A 89 8.81 5.19 -5.04
C PRO A 89 9.06 6.70 -4.87
N PRO A 90 8.26 7.56 -5.53
CA PRO A 90 8.38 8.99 -5.28
C PRO A 90 7.90 9.29 -3.87
N HIS A 91 8.80 9.79 -3.03
CA HIS A 91 8.49 10.26 -1.69
C HIS A 91 7.94 11.69 -1.77
N TYR A 92 6.63 11.82 -1.81
CA TYR A 92 5.96 13.11 -1.60
C TYR A 92 5.62 13.26 -0.11
N GLY A 93 6.67 13.45 0.73
CA GLY A 93 6.56 13.49 2.17
C GLY A 93 6.83 12.13 2.85
N GLU A 94 7.11 12.19 4.15
CA GLU A 94 7.53 11.04 4.96
C GLU A 94 6.40 10.02 5.21
N GLU A 95 5.17 10.40 4.93
CA GLU A 95 3.98 9.59 5.21
C GLU A 95 3.47 8.76 4.03
N ALA A 96 4.23 8.67 2.93
CA ALA A 96 3.81 7.85 1.79
C ALA A 96 3.52 6.41 2.22
N THR A 97 2.38 5.86 1.79
CA THR A 97 1.92 4.53 2.19
C THR A 97 2.22 3.48 1.13
N TRP A 98 2.35 2.23 1.61
CA TRP A 98 2.56 1.06 0.78
C TRP A 98 1.49 0.90 -0.31
N GLY A 99 0.22 0.99 0.06
CA GLY A 99 -0.89 0.93 -0.89
C GLY A 99 -0.87 2.06 -1.91
N GLY A 100 -0.54 3.27 -1.48
CA GLY A 100 -0.43 4.43 -2.37
C GLY A 100 0.66 4.29 -3.42
N MET A 101 1.77 3.66 -3.07
CA MET A 101 2.85 3.35 -4.01
C MET A 101 2.41 2.31 -5.05
N ILE A 102 1.86 1.19 -4.59
CA ILE A 102 1.43 0.07 -5.45
C ILE A 102 0.33 0.51 -6.43
N TRP A 103 -0.66 1.25 -5.93
CA TRP A 103 -1.79 1.70 -6.74
C TRP A 103 -1.36 2.57 -7.92
N ARG A 104 -0.30 3.32 -7.78
CA ARG A 104 0.19 4.20 -8.84
C ARG A 104 0.98 3.50 -9.94
N GLY A 105 1.47 2.30 -9.71
CA GLY A 105 2.19 1.51 -10.72
C GLY A 105 3.39 2.22 -11.34
N ARG A 106 3.96 3.23 -10.68
CA ARG A 106 5.13 3.93 -11.20
C ARG A 106 6.38 3.11 -10.94
N VAL A 107 6.84 2.51 -12.01
CA VAL A 107 8.15 1.88 -12.09
C VAL A 107 9.15 2.94 -12.53
N ALA A 108 10.23 3.12 -11.78
CA ALA A 108 11.32 4.01 -12.18
C ALA A 108 11.96 3.54 -13.50
N ARG A 109 12.52 4.48 -14.25
CA ARG A 109 13.30 4.17 -15.46
C ARG A 109 14.44 3.22 -15.09
N GLY A 110 14.47 2.06 -15.69
CA GLY A 110 15.50 1.04 -15.45
C GLY A 110 15.12 -0.05 -14.46
N ALA A 111 14.03 0.09 -13.73
CA ALA A 111 13.51 -1.03 -12.97
C ALA A 111 13.02 -2.11 -13.94
N VAL A 112 13.59 -3.27 -13.78
CA VAL A 112 13.19 -4.50 -14.44
C VAL A 112 11.67 -4.59 -14.46
N ARG A 113 11.10 -5.06 -15.55
CA ARG A 113 9.69 -5.47 -15.66
C ARG A 113 9.34 -6.35 -14.48
N SER A 114 9.14 -5.73 -13.35
CA SER A 114 9.02 -6.45 -12.10
C SER A 114 7.61 -6.96 -11.95
N ALA A 115 7.53 -8.17 -11.45
CA ALA A 115 6.33 -8.87 -11.06
C ALA A 115 5.46 -8.14 -10.00
N ILE A 116 5.79 -6.92 -9.62
CA ILE A 116 5.05 -6.08 -8.67
C ILE A 116 3.59 -5.94 -9.09
N LEU A 117 3.31 -5.89 -10.39
CA LEU A 117 1.97 -5.66 -10.91
C LEU A 117 1.12 -6.94 -11.04
N SER A 118 1.73 -8.12 -10.97
CA SER A 118 0.99 -9.36 -11.22
C SER A 118 0.14 -9.83 -10.04
N SER A 119 0.41 -9.37 -8.83
CA SER A 119 -0.34 -9.76 -7.63
C SER A 119 -1.30 -8.69 -7.12
N ALA A 120 -1.19 -7.46 -7.60
CA ALA A 120 -2.13 -6.39 -7.27
C ALA A 120 -3.42 -6.52 -8.10
N ARG A 121 -4.10 -7.65 -8.01
CA ARG A 121 -5.47 -7.74 -8.47
C ARG A 121 -6.34 -6.90 -7.55
N ALA A 122 -6.98 -5.90 -8.11
CA ALA A 122 -7.94 -5.04 -7.43
C ALA A 122 -9.18 -5.84 -7.01
N SER A 123 -9.05 -6.56 -5.93
CA SER A 123 -10.18 -7.14 -5.20
C SER A 123 -10.17 -6.58 -3.78
N LEU A 124 -11.32 -6.50 -3.13
CA LEU A 124 -11.40 -6.09 -1.73
C LEU A 124 -10.35 -6.79 -0.83
N PRO A 125 -10.06 -8.09 -1.00
CA PRO A 125 -8.96 -8.74 -0.29
C PRO A 125 -7.58 -8.12 -0.54
N ALA A 126 -7.38 -7.39 -1.65
CA ALA A 126 -6.11 -6.73 -1.93
C ALA A 126 -5.82 -5.53 -1.03
N LEU A 127 -6.83 -4.97 -0.36
CA LEU A 127 -6.63 -3.94 0.67
C LEU A 127 -6.10 -4.51 1.98
N GLU A 128 -6.30 -5.80 2.21
CA GLU A 128 -5.90 -6.45 3.46
C GLU A 128 -4.39 -6.63 3.53
N ASN A 129 -3.80 -7.19 2.48
CA ASN A 129 -2.36 -7.47 2.46
C ASN A 129 -1.80 -7.33 1.05
N ILE A 130 -0.77 -6.53 0.90
CA ILE A 130 -0.06 -6.36 -0.36
C ILE A 130 1.28 -7.08 -0.29
N CYS A 131 1.46 -8.07 -1.16
CA CYS A 131 2.70 -8.83 -1.29
C CYS A 131 3.52 -8.32 -2.48
N VAL A 132 4.81 -8.15 -2.27
CA VAL A 132 5.73 -7.69 -3.31
C VAL A 132 7.05 -8.44 -3.22
N LEU A 133 7.61 -8.77 -4.37
CA LEU A 133 8.98 -9.25 -4.49
C LEU A 133 9.95 -8.09 -4.32
N VAL A 134 10.99 -8.30 -3.54
CA VAL A 134 12.06 -7.32 -3.29
C VAL A 134 13.36 -7.74 -3.98
N ALA A 135 14.26 -6.80 -4.14
CA ALA A 135 15.59 -7.04 -4.71
C ALA A 135 16.68 -7.11 -3.63
N LYS A 136 17.76 -7.82 -3.93
CA LYS A 136 19.01 -7.78 -3.17
C LYS A 136 19.86 -6.61 -3.60
#